data_05a624aa6ec2a27e67c9f7049fbee99f
#
_entry.id   05a624aa6ec2a27e67c9f7049fbee99f
#
_cell.length_a   1.000
_cell.length_b   1.000
_cell.length_c   1.000
_cell.angle_alpha   90.00
_cell.angle_beta   90.00
_cell.angle_gamma   90.00
#
_symmetry.space_group_name_H-M   'P 1'
#
loop_
_entity.id
_entity.type
_entity.pdbx_description
1 polymer ?
#
loop_
_entity_poly.entity_id
_entity_poly.type
_entity_poly.pdbx_seq_one_letter_code
_entity_poly.pdbx_strand_id
1 'polypeptide(L)'
;MFFLSPTEPLTLADLALLLRSHEPVRLSPEAVQRIGTGQPYSRAPNHVAHPPEDGHGLAGEVPDPSLSEADQARWQTNLLRSHACGTGSEAPPSLVRLMLLLVARHSIRQPAGLAIATVERLLAFYNRELLPVVYEQGGDGAALAHLVLPLLGKGEVNYQDYRLATTDALSLFSWEPLVLRVGETQALRCGAPFTLAYTIDAVLRAQRLVLAAAAVRALLGEATEGNNLEPAPLLVALGSVVHAVDLALEHASAESLAPILGQLAVVIAALGQASAGRTTWLSAAPGAGCAAMSLAGHNRVINQLIAAEADPYAAVRVRQMVETAEQLLGMELLAAVQALEAGSADLLTAPAKTLLAMFRAAVPIDDPDQAPSPALRKAAAFVRDHAWTVM
;
A
#
# COMPACT_ATOMS: atom_id res chain seq x y z
N MET A 1 -1.49 12.94 -18.67
CA MET A 1 -0.82 13.87 -17.70
C MET A 1 -1.83 14.25 -16.66
N PHE A 2 -1.58 13.92 -15.41
CA PHE A 2 -2.49 14.17 -14.29
C PHE A 2 -2.11 15.46 -13.54
N PHE A 3 -3.08 16.28 -13.15
CA PHE A 3 -2.85 17.50 -12.40
C PHE A 3 -3.38 17.37 -10.98
N LEU A 4 -2.51 17.60 -9.99
CA LEU A 4 -2.92 17.70 -8.60
C LEU A 4 -3.51 19.11 -8.36
N SER A 5 -4.79 19.14 -7.99
CA SER A 5 -5.55 20.36 -7.72
C SER A 5 -5.96 20.45 -6.24
N PRO A 6 -6.01 21.65 -5.63
CA PRO A 6 -6.53 21.82 -4.28
C PRO A 6 -8.05 21.64 -4.20
N THR A 7 -8.77 21.80 -5.30
CA THR A 7 -10.24 21.81 -5.37
C THR A 7 -10.83 20.47 -5.79
N GLU A 8 -10.08 19.70 -6.59
CA GLU A 8 -10.54 18.40 -7.05
C GLU A 8 -10.18 17.31 -6.04
N PRO A 9 -11.12 16.45 -5.63
CA PRO A 9 -10.83 15.33 -4.77
C PRO A 9 -9.92 14.33 -5.51
N LEU A 10 -8.96 13.77 -4.79
CA LEU A 10 -8.17 12.63 -5.28
C LEU A 10 -8.79 11.36 -4.73
N THR A 11 -9.33 10.53 -5.60
CA THR A 11 -10.04 9.31 -5.20
C THR A 11 -9.14 8.08 -5.25
N LEU A 12 -9.58 7.01 -4.58
CA LEU A 12 -8.92 5.70 -4.65
C LEU A 12 -8.84 5.18 -6.11
N ALA A 13 -9.87 5.49 -6.93
CA ALA A 13 -9.89 5.12 -8.35
C ALA A 13 -8.79 5.86 -9.14
N ASP A 14 -8.60 7.16 -8.89
CA ASP A 14 -7.52 7.94 -9.52
C ASP A 14 -6.15 7.38 -9.14
N LEU A 15 -5.95 7.05 -7.88
CA LEU A 15 -4.71 6.44 -7.40
C LEU A 15 -4.45 5.07 -8.03
N ALA A 16 -5.49 4.24 -8.17
CA ALA A 16 -5.38 2.96 -8.85
C ALA A 16 -4.97 3.12 -10.33
N LEU A 17 -5.50 4.14 -10.99
CA LEU A 17 -5.13 4.47 -12.37
C LEU A 17 -3.68 4.97 -12.46
N LEU A 18 -3.29 5.91 -11.62
CA LEU A 18 -1.94 6.50 -11.59
C LEU A 18 -0.85 5.45 -11.29
N LEU A 19 -1.14 4.50 -10.39
CA LEU A 19 -0.21 3.42 -10.07
C LEU A 19 0.00 2.44 -11.24
N ARG A 20 -1.03 2.26 -12.10
CA ARG A 20 -0.97 1.36 -13.27
C ARG A 20 -0.43 2.03 -14.52
N SER A 21 -0.83 3.28 -14.77
CA SER A 21 -0.51 3.99 -16.02
C SER A 21 0.88 4.59 -16.02
N HIS A 22 1.51 4.75 -14.85
CA HIS A 22 2.76 5.50 -14.67
C HIS A 22 2.68 6.92 -15.26
N GLU A 23 1.47 7.48 -15.31
CA GLU A 23 1.22 8.79 -15.88
C GLU A 23 1.94 9.88 -15.08
N PRO A 24 2.63 10.82 -15.76
CA PRO A 24 3.27 11.94 -15.09
C PRO A 24 2.28 12.85 -14.36
N VAL A 25 2.64 13.24 -13.14
CA VAL A 25 1.85 14.10 -12.26
C VAL A 25 2.50 15.49 -12.17
N ARG A 26 1.69 16.55 -12.22
CA ARG A 26 2.11 17.94 -12.06
C ARG A 26 1.18 18.69 -11.12
N LEU A 27 1.66 19.82 -10.61
CA LEU A 27 0.82 20.77 -9.88
C LEU A 27 -0.09 21.53 -10.85
N SER A 28 -1.35 21.73 -10.47
CA SER A 28 -2.20 22.69 -11.18
C SER A 28 -1.77 24.12 -10.87
N PRO A 29 -2.12 25.12 -11.71
CA PRO A 29 -1.82 26.51 -11.43
C PRO A 29 -2.36 26.99 -10.06
N GLU A 30 -3.54 26.52 -9.68
CA GLU A 30 -4.18 26.79 -8.39
C GLU A 30 -3.38 26.19 -7.23
N ALA A 31 -2.83 24.98 -7.43
CA ALA A 31 -1.98 24.33 -6.43
C ALA A 31 -0.68 25.11 -6.22
N VAL A 32 -0.05 25.55 -7.29
CA VAL A 32 1.16 26.40 -7.22
C VAL A 32 0.86 27.70 -6.48
N GLN A 33 -0.25 28.38 -6.80
CA GLN A 33 -0.66 29.59 -6.10
C GLN A 33 -0.90 29.33 -4.61
N ARG A 34 -1.61 28.25 -4.27
CA ARG A 34 -1.93 27.89 -2.88
C ARG A 34 -0.69 27.59 -2.05
N ILE A 35 0.26 26.84 -2.59
CA ILE A 35 1.55 26.56 -1.93
C ILE A 35 2.33 27.86 -1.73
N GLY A 36 2.38 28.73 -2.75
CA GLY A 36 3.10 30.01 -2.70
C GLY A 36 2.55 31.02 -1.69
N THR A 37 1.26 30.93 -1.35
CA THR A 37 0.62 31.76 -0.33
C THR A 37 0.63 31.14 1.07
N GLY A 38 1.11 29.89 1.21
CA GLY A 38 1.19 29.18 2.49
C GLY A 38 2.08 29.94 3.48
N GLN A 39 1.57 30.12 4.70
CA GLN A 39 2.34 30.70 5.79
C GLN A 39 3.43 29.73 6.24
N PRO A 40 4.66 30.18 6.52
CA PRO A 40 5.67 29.34 7.14
C PRO A 40 5.10 28.70 8.42
N TYR A 41 5.50 27.47 8.67
CA TYR A 41 5.14 26.80 9.92
C TYR A 41 5.69 27.64 11.09
N SER A 42 4.84 28.52 11.62
CA SER A 42 5.15 29.28 12.81
C SER A 42 4.47 28.56 13.97
N ARG A 43 5.18 28.43 15.07
CA ARG A 43 4.62 28.03 16.35
C ARG A 43 3.63 29.13 16.81
N ALA A 44 2.43 29.14 16.19
CA ALA A 44 1.36 29.98 16.72
C ALA A 44 1.01 29.42 18.11
N PRO A 45 0.97 30.24 19.16
CA PRO A 45 0.74 29.80 20.53
C PRO A 45 -0.62 29.14 20.74
N ASN A 46 -1.51 29.16 19.75
CA ASN A 46 -2.89 28.67 19.83
C ASN A 46 -3.25 27.60 18.77
N HIS A 47 -2.39 27.28 17.85
CA HIS A 47 -2.53 26.01 17.13
C HIS A 47 -1.90 24.95 18.02
N VAL A 48 -2.76 24.24 18.74
CA VAL A 48 -2.50 22.88 19.12
C VAL A 48 -2.36 22.13 17.78
N ALA A 49 -1.18 22.22 17.15
CA ALA A 49 -0.74 21.11 16.34
C ALA A 49 -0.91 19.92 17.30
N HIS A 50 -1.83 19.02 16.99
CA HIS A 50 -1.93 17.79 17.76
C HIS A 50 -0.49 17.31 17.90
N PRO A 51 0.01 17.15 19.15
CA PRO A 51 1.32 16.56 19.31
C PRO A 51 1.29 15.27 18.49
N PRO A 52 2.33 14.94 17.74
CA PRO A 52 2.37 13.64 17.07
C PRO A 52 1.95 12.63 18.12
N GLU A 53 0.93 11.84 17.81
CA GLU A 53 0.20 10.96 18.74
C GLU A 53 1.10 9.96 19.45
N ASP A 54 2.30 9.77 18.96
CA ASP A 54 3.38 8.95 19.50
C ASP A 54 4.08 9.57 20.74
N GLY A 55 3.61 10.66 21.31
CA GLY A 55 4.16 11.26 22.54
C GLY A 55 5.61 11.79 22.41
N HIS A 56 6.17 11.80 21.22
CA HIS A 56 7.54 12.22 20.92
C HIS A 56 7.62 13.63 20.32
N GLY A 57 6.65 14.48 20.62
CA GLY A 57 6.74 15.92 20.36
C GLY A 57 7.89 16.51 21.17
N LEU A 58 9.09 16.47 20.61
CA LEU A 58 10.25 17.06 21.25
C LEU A 58 10.06 18.58 21.32
N ALA A 59 9.91 19.08 22.53
CA ALA A 59 10.09 20.51 22.80
C ALA A 59 11.46 20.90 22.26
N GLY A 60 11.50 21.69 21.14
CA GLY A 60 12.76 22.08 20.52
C GLY A 60 12.87 21.83 19.00
N GLU A 61 11.79 21.41 18.32
CA GLU A 61 11.84 21.10 16.88
C GLU A 61 11.92 22.32 15.93
N VAL A 62 11.99 23.51 16.45
CA VAL A 62 12.20 24.74 15.65
C VAL A 62 13.59 25.26 15.96
N PRO A 63 14.44 25.53 14.94
CA PRO A 63 15.77 26.10 15.17
C PRO A 63 15.65 27.49 15.84
N ASP A 64 16.64 27.82 16.65
CA ASP A 64 16.75 29.15 17.25
C ASP A 64 16.75 30.20 16.14
N PRO A 65 15.83 31.19 16.15
CA PRO A 65 15.80 32.27 15.14
C PRO A 65 17.06 33.11 15.06
N SER A 66 17.90 33.07 16.11
CA SER A 66 19.19 33.81 16.16
C SER A 66 20.30 33.11 15.36
N LEU A 67 20.11 31.85 14.93
CA LEU A 67 21.09 31.13 14.13
C LEU A 67 21.16 31.70 12.70
N SER A 68 22.34 31.59 12.09
CA SER A 68 22.49 31.91 10.66
C SER A 68 21.62 30.99 9.81
N GLU A 69 21.23 31.45 8.60
CA GLU A 69 20.44 30.60 7.66
C GLU A 69 21.14 29.26 7.38
N ALA A 70 22.46 29.23 7.27
CA ALA A 70 23.24 28.03 7.07
C ALA A 70 23.15 27.07 8.27
N ASP A 71 23.19 27.60 9.49
CA ASP A 71 23.06 26.78 10.71
C ASP A 71 21.64 26.26 10.89
N GLN A 72 20.64 27.07 10.54
CA GLN A 72 19.24 26.65 10.55
C GLN A 72 18.98 25.49 9.53
N ALA A 73 19.50 25.60 8.31
CA ALA A 73 19.42 24.54 7.30
C ALA A 73 20.14 23.26 7.76
N ARG A 74 21.32 23.43 8.38
CA ARG A 74 22.09 22.31 8.97
C ARG A 74 21.34 21.65 10.11
N TRP A 75 20.69 22.43 10.96
CA TRP A 75 19.85 21.92 12.06
C TRP A 75 18.67 21.09 11.52
N GLN A 76 17.94 21.59 10.52
CA GLN A 76 16.84 20.87 9.89
C GLN A 76 17.29 19.56 9.24
N THR A 77 18.42 19.56 8.56
CA THR A 77 19.00 18.34 7.98
C THR A 77 19.36 17.32 9.06
N ASN A 78 19.93 17.78 10.18
CA ASN A 78 20.28 16.90 11.30
C ASN A 78 19.04 16.35 11.98
N LEU A 79 17.98 17.13 12.11
CA LEU A 79 16.69 16.68 12.64
C LEU A 79 16.11 15.54 11.78
N LEU A 80 16.05 15.73 10.46
CA LEU A 80 15.61 14.64 9.57
C LEU A 80 16.46 13.39 9.69
N ARG A 81 17.79 13.56 9.75
CA ARG A 81 18.70 12.42 9.94
C ARG A 81 18.47 11.66 11.23
N SER A 82 18.19 12.36 12.36
CA SER A 82 17.91 11.73 13.64
C SER A 82 16.61 10.91 13.65
N HIS A 83 15.64 11.31 12.82
CA HIS A 83 14.38 10.59 12.66
C HIS A 83 14.43 9.46 11.63
N ALA A 84 15.41 9.44 10.74
CA ALA A 84 15.59 8.37 9.76
C ALA A 84 16.17 7.10 10.42
N CYS A 85 15.43 6.52 11.35
CA CYS A 85 15.80 5.36 12.14
C CYS A 85 14.97 4.11 11.80
N GLY A 86 14.31 4.11 10.65
CA GLY A 86 13.55 2.96 10.16
C GLY A 86 14.42 1.72 9.97
N THR A 87 13.86 0.56 10.24
CA THR A 87 14.53 -0.76 10.17
C THR A 87 13.61 -1.80 9.56
N GLY A 88 14.07 -3.04 9.45
CA GLY A 88 13.29 -4.15 8.88
C GLY A 88 13.34 -4.22 7.36
N SER A 89 12.30 -4.75 6.76
CA SER A 89 12.17 -4.84 5.31
C SER A 89 12.00 -3.46 4.67
N GLU A 90 12.45 -3.33 3.44
CA GLU A 90 12.19 -2.13 2.66
C GLU A 90 10.73 -2.10 2.20
N ALA A 91 10.15 -0.90 2.23
CA ALA A 91 8.83 -0.68 1.66
C ALA A 91 8.86 -0.92 0.14
N PRO A 92 7.86 -1.61 -0.42
CA PRO A 92 7.78 -1.87 -1.85
C PRO A 92 7.85 -0.59 -2.69
N PRO A 93 8.51 -0.63 -3.87
CA PRO A 93 8.66 0.53 -4.75
C PRO A 93 7.35 1.25 -5.07
N SER A 94 6.27 0.51 -5.31
CA SER A 94 4.93 1.06 -5.57
C SER A 94 4.38 1.88 -4.41
N LEU A 95 4.65 1.45 -3.16
CA LEU A 95 4.23 2.17 -1.95
C LEU A 95 5.07 3.42 -1.73
N VAL A 96 6.38 3.36 -1.95
CA VAL A 96 7.25 4.54 -1.87
C VAL A 96 6.83 5.59 -2.89
N ARG A 97 6.53 5.16 -4.12
CA ARG A 97 5.98 6.03 -5.17
C ARG A 97 4.66 6.67 -4.72
N LEU A 98 3.76 5.89 -4.12
CA LEU A 98 2.50 6.40 -3.58
C LEU A 98 2.72 7.39 -2.43
N MET A 99 3.67 7.13 -1.52
CA MET A 99 4.02 8.05 -0.43
C MET A 99 4.48 9.41 -0.97
N LEU A 100 5.34 9.45 -2.00
CA LEU A 100 5.77 10.71 -2.64
C LEU A 100 4.56 11.53 -3.14
N LEU A 101 3.60 10.86 -3.78
CA LEU A 101 2.38 11.50 -4.28
C LEU A 101 1.50 12.02 -3.14
N LEU A 102 1.34 11.23 -2.07
CA LEU A 102 0.53 11.59 -0.90
C LEU A 102 1.13 12.77 -0.13
N VAL A 103 2.47 12.82 0.03
CA VAL A 103 3.13 13.99 0.63
C VAL A 103 2.92 15.23 -0.21
N ALA A 104 3.06 15.14 -1.55
CA ALA A 104 2.79 16.26 -2.45
C ALA A 104 1.32 16.69 -2.36
N ARG A 105 0.37 15.76 -2.32
CA ARG A 105 -1.07 16.06 -2.14
C ARG A 105 -1.36 16.74 -0.82
N HIS A 106 -0.80 16.22 0.28
CA HIS A 106 -0.95 16.81 1.62
C HIS A 106 -0.45 18.25 1.64
N SER A 107 0.70 18.53 1.02
CA SER A 107 1.30 19.87 0.94
C SER A 107 0.42 20.88 0.19
N ILE A 108 -0.39 20.42 -0.76
CA ILE A 108 -1.33 21.28 -1.49
C ILE A 108 -2.57 21.58 -0.62
N ARG A 109 -3.05 20.57 0.11
CA ARG A 109 -4.26 20.70 0.93
C ARG A 109 -4.02 21.49 2.19
N GLN A 110 -2.88 21.30 2.83
CA GLN A 110 -2.44 22.00 4.03
C GLN A 110 -1.09 22.70 3.77
N PRO A 111 -1.10 23.87 3.11
CA PRO A 111 0.11 24.56 2.78
C PRO A 111 0.78 25.10 4.06
N ALA A 112 1.64 24.28 4.64
CA ALA A 112 2.37 24.56 5.86
C ALA A 112 3.73 25.25 5.59
N GLY A 113 3.78 26.14 4.60
CA GLY A 113 4.98 26.92 4.29
C GLY A 113 6.06 26.15 3.52
N LEU A 114 5.72 25.06 2.84
CA LEU A 114 6.65 24.40 1.93
C LEU A 114 6.96 25.27 0.72
N ALA A 115 8.22 25.27 0.28
CA ALA A 115 8.60 25.87 -0.98
C ALA A 115 8.01 25.08 -2.16
N ILE A 116 7.58 25.79 -3.21
CA ILE A 116 7.11 25.15 -4.45
C ILE A 116 8.17 24.19 -4.99
N ALA A 117 9.45 24.59 -4.98
CA ALA A 117 10.57 23.76 -5.42
C ALA A 117 10.68 22.42 -4.67
N THR A 118 10.33 22.39 -3.38
CA THR A 118 10.32 21.15 -2.58
C THR A 118 9.23 20.19 -3.05
N VAL A 119 8.01 20.70 -3.28
CA VAL A 119 6.89 19.89 -3.76
C VAL A 119 7.12 19.43 -5.21
N GLU A 120 7.66 20.30 -6.08
CA GLU A 120 8.03 19.93 -7.44
C GLU A 120 9.13 18.86 -7.47
N ARG A 121 10.10 18.91 -6.54
CA ARG A 121 11.15 17.88 -6.44
C ARG A 121 10.57 16.53 -5.99
N LEU A 122 9.60 16.52 -5.06
CA LEU A 122 8.87 15.29 -4.68
C LEU A 122 8.16 14.67 -5.90
N LEU A 123 7.45 15.49 -6.69
CA LEU A 123 6.81 15.04 -7.92
C LEU A 123 7.81 14.63 -9.01
N ALA A 124 8.98 15.28 -9.08
CA ALA A 124 10.03 14.86 -9.99
C ALA A 124 10.60 13.50 -9.63
N PHE A 125 10.75 13.19 -8.32
CA PHE A 125 11.13 11.85 -7.85
C PHE A 125 10.05 10.81 -8.23
N TYR A 126 8.76 11.13 -7.99
CA TYR A 126 7.64 10.29 -8.40
C TYR A 126 7.64 10.02 -9.91
N ASN A 127 7.77 11.06 -10.74
CA ASN A 127 7.70 10.96 -12.20
C ASN A 127 8.91 10.26 -12.83
N ARG A 128 10.06 10.31 -12.18
CA ARG A 128 11.30 9.67 -12.63
C ARG A 128 11.53 8.30 -12.02
N GLU A 129 10.62 7.86 -11.14
CA GLU A 129 10.78 6.63 -10.36
C GLU A 129 12.10 6.58 -9.59
N LEU A 130 12.56 7.75 -9.13
CA LEU A 130 13.69 7.86 -8.23
C LEU A 130 13.17 7.69 -6.82
N LEU A 131 13.21 6.45 -6.31
CA LEU A 131 12.48 6.04 -5.12
C LEU A 131 13.38 6.01 -3.89
N PRO A 132 13.16 6.89 -2.90
CA PRO A 132 13.86 6.81 -1.61
C PRO A 132 13.76 5.44 -0.95
N VAL A 133 14.81 5.03 -0.26
CA VAL A 133 14.79 3.79 0.52
C VAL A 133 14.06 4.07 1.83
N VAL A 134 12.89 3.45 1.99
CA VAL A 134 12.03 3.56 3.18
C VAL A 134 11.88 2.18 3.79
N TYR A 135 11.83 2.10 5.12
CA TYR A 135 11.71 0.84 5.85
C TYR A 135 10.33 0.69 6.49
N GLU A 136 9.87 -0.55 6.63
CA GLU A 136 8.53 -0.87 7.16
C GLU A 136 8.41 -0.65 8.67
N GLN A 137 9.53 -0.70 9.42
CA GLN A 137 9.54 -0.51 10.86
C GLN A 137 10.06 0.88 11.21
N GLY A 138 9.29 1.65 11.98
CA GLY A 138 9.62 3.02 12.40
C GLY A 138 8.41 3.97 12.36
N GLY A 139 7.29 3.54 11.77
CA GLY A 139 6.07 4.35 11.67
C GLY A 139 6.21 5.52 10.68
N ASP A 140 5.17 6.36 10.62
CA ASP A 140 5.09 7.48 9.66
C ASP A 140 6.26 8.46 9.81
N GLY A 141 6.65 8.79 11.04
CA GLY A 141 7.72 9.77 11.28
C GLY A 141 9.08 9.36 10.73
N ALA A 142 9.49 8.09 10.93
CA ALA A 142 10.73 7.56 10.39
C ALA A 142 10.65 7.38 8.87
N ALA A 143 9.52 6.86 8.37
CA ALA A 143 9.28 6.66 6.95
C ALA A 143 9.36 7.99 6.17
N LEU A 144 8.73 9.05 6.69
CA LEU A 144 8.79 10.40 6.11
C LEU A 144 10.21 10.98 6.12
N ALA A 145 10.96 10.76 7.20
CA ALA A 145 12.36 11.20 7.25
C ALA A 145 13.20 10.50 6.17
N HIS A 146 13.07 9.18 6.01
CA HIS A 146 13.72 8.44 4.94
C HIS A 146 13.29 8.90 3.55
N LEU A 147 11.99 9.21 3.37
CA LEU A 147 11.44 9.67 2.08
C LEU A 147 12.01 11.03 1.66
N VAL A 148 12.25 11.92 2.62
CA VAL A 148 12.64 13.33 2.38
C VAL A 148 14.15 13.53 2.32
N LEU A 149 14.95 12.75 3.08
CA LEU A 149 16.41 12.88 3.10
C LEU A 149 17.05 12.93 1.70
N PRO A 150 16.62 12.13 0.70
CA PRO A 150 17.17 12.19 -0.64
C PRO A 150 16.97 13.53 -1.35
N LEU A 151 15.96 14.33 -1.01
CA LEU A 151 15.82 15.69 -1.56
C LEU A 151 17.00 16.57 -1.20
N LEU A 152 17.65 16.28 -0.05
CA LEU A 152 18.81 17.00 0.50
C LEU A 152 20.15 16.37 0.11
N GLY A 153 20.16 15.42 -0.82
CA GLY A 153 21.37 14.71 -1.22
C GLY A 153 21.90 13.73 -0.15
N LYS A 154 21.04 13.22 0.74
CA LYS A 154 21.40 12.28 1.80
C LYS A 154 20.63 10.97 1.65
N GLY A 155 21.19 9.88 2.23
CA GLY A 155 20.56 8.56 2.15
C GLY A 155 20.75 7.89 0.79
N GLU A 156 19.88 6.95 0.50
CA GLU A 156 19.94 6.10 -0.70
C GLU A 156 18.60 6.11 -1.43
N VAL A 157 18.65 5.82 -2.72
CA VAL A 157 17.49 5.71 -3.59
C VAL A 157 17.60 4.46 -4.46
N ASN A 158 16.45 3.90 -4.83
CA ASN A 158 16.34 2.88 -5.87
C ASN A 158 15.97 3.57 -7.19
N TYR A 159 16.72 3.27 -8.24
CA TYR A 159 16.46 3.76 -9.59
C TYR A 159 16.79 2.66 -10.60
N GLN A 160 15.82 2.28 -11.44
CA GLN A 160 15.96 1.21 -12.45
C GLN A 160 16.55 -0.09 -11.86
N ASP A 161 16.02 -0.53 -10.72
CA ASP A 161 16.45 -1.72 -9.95
C ASP A 161 17.89 -1.64 -9.35
N TYR A 162 18.56 -0.50 -9.46
CA TYR A 162 19.84 -0.26 -8.82
C TYR A 162 19.69 0.61 -7.57
N ARG A 163 20.43 0.25 -6.53
CA ARG A 163 20.61 1.09 -5.35
C ARG A 163 21.76 2.07 -5.59
N LEU A 164 21.47 3.37 -5.41
CA LEU A 164 22.44 4.45 -5.61
C LEU A 164 22.52 5.31 -4.34
N ALA A 165 23.71 5.85 -4.06
CA ALA A 165 23.82 6.98 -3.18
C ALA A 165 23.03 8.16 -3.78
N THR A 166 22.33 8.91 -2.95
CA THR A 166 21.47 10.00 -3.45
C THR A 166 22.25 11.06 -4.24
N THR A 167 23.50 11.35 -3.84
CA THR A 167 24.36 12.31 -4.56
C THR A 167 24.60 11.90 -6.00
N ASP A 168 24.83 10.59 -6.23
CA ASP A 168 25.09 10.05 -7.55
C ASP A 168 23.81 10.10 -8.39
N ALA A 169 22.68 9.72 -7.78
CA ALA A 169 21.38 9.77 -8.43
C ALA A 169 20.95 11.19 -8.83
N LEU A 170 21.16 12.19 -7.96
CA LEU A 170 20.89 13.60 -8.30
C LEU A 170 21.76 14.08 -9.45
N SER A 171 23.03 13.67 -9.48
CA SER A 171 23.97 14.01 -10.55
C SER A 171 23.53 13.52 -11.93
N LEU A 172 22.87 12.34 -12.01
CA LEU A 172 22.31 11.80 -13.26
C LEU A 172 21.27 12.76 -13.91
N PHE A 173 20.58 13.54 -13.08
CA PHE A 173 19.57 14.50 -13.54
C PHE A 173 20.06 15.95 -13.52
N SER A 174 21.35 16.19 -13.22
CA SER A 174 21.91 17.52 -12.99
C SER A 174 21.12 18.32 -11.94
N TRP A 175 20.70 17.63 -10.87
CA TRP A 175 19.97 18.24 -9.77
C TRP A 175 20.89 18.53 -8.59
N GLU A 176 20.82 19.75 -8.10
CA GLU A 176 21.46 20.11 -6.83
C GLU A 176 20.58 19.68 -5.64
N PRO A 177 21.19 19.27 -4.52
CA PRO A 177 20.47 19.05 -3.27
C PRO A 177 19.67 20.29 -2.86
N LEU A 178 18.45 20.07 -2.38
CA LEU A 178 17.64 21.17 -1.86
C LEU A 178 18.15 21.63 -0.48
N VAL A 179 17.97 22.92 -0.21
CA VAL A 179 18.15 23.52 1.11
C VAL A 179 16.77 23.88 1.64
N LEU A 180 16.36 23.23 2.75
CA LEU A 180 15.05 23.46 3.35
C LEU A 180 15.01 24.82 4.06
N ARG A 181 13.89 25.52 3.90
CA ARG A 181 13.57 26.73 4.66
C ARG A 181 13.15 26.36 6.08
N VAL A 182 13.22 27.31 6.98
CA VAL A 182 12.75 27.14 8.37
C VAL A 182 11.29 26.67 8.39
N GLY A 183 11.01 25.58 9.10
CA GLY A 183 9.68 25.00 9.22
C GLY A 183 9.32 23.95 8.15
N GLU A 184 10.07 23.83 7.04
CA GLU A 184 9.77 22.84 6.02
C GLU A 184 9.93 21.40 6.52
N THR A 185 10.88 21.15 7.41
CA THR A 185 11.08 19.81 8.01
C THR A 185 9.84 19.35 8.78
N GLN A 186 9.23 20.25 9.56
CA GLN A 186 8.00 19.95 10.29
C GLN A 186 6.84 19.71 9.33
N ALA A 187 6.69 20.57 8.32
CA ALA A 187 5.66 20.42 7.30
C ALA A 187 5.76 19.09 6.52
N LEU A 188 6.98 18.69 6.18
CA LEU A 188 7.26 17.42 5.46
C LEU A 188 7.06 16.18 6.33
N ARG A 189 7.04 16.32 7.65
CA ARG A 189 6.81 15.23 8.61
C ARG A 189 5.36 15.14 9.09
N CYS A 190 4.48 16.03 8.62
CA CYS A 190 3.06 16.01 8.98
C CYS A 190 2.28 14.99 8.16
N GLY A 191 1.22 14.46 8.79
CA GLY A 191 0.32 13.49 8.18
C GLY A 191 0.78 12.05 8.32
N ALA A 192 0.03 11.14 7.73
CA ALA A 192 0.24 9.70 7.80
C ALA A 192 0.40 9.06 6.39
N PRO A 193 1.29 9.57 5.52
CA PRO A 193 1.38 9.08 4.14
C PRO A 193 1.92 7.66 4.04
N PHE A 194 2.71 7.18 5.01
CA PHE A 194 3.13 5.78 5.09
C PHE A 194 1.93 4.88 5.39
N THR A 195 1.24 5.12 6.51
CA THR A 195 0.05 4.36 6.90
C THR A 195 -1.03 4.41 5.82
N LEU A 196 -1.26 5.58 5.22
CA LEU A 196 -2.24 5.75 4.15
C LEU A 196 -1.86 5.00 2.87
N ALA A 197 -0.58 4.99 2.47
CA ALA A 197 -0.11 4.24 1.29
C ALA A 197 -0.33 2.74 1.46
N TYR A 198 0.00 2.18 2.62
CA TYR A 198 -0.26 0.77 2.94
C TYR A 198 -1.75 0.44 2.99
N THR A 199 -2.56 1.34 3.55
CA THR A 199 -4.03 1.19 3.58
C THR A 199 -4.62 1.17 2.17
N ILE A 200 -4.20 2.09 1.31
CA ILE A 200 -4.65 2.17 -0.09
C ILE A 200 -4.30 0.89 -0.85
N ASP A 201 -3.06 0.43 -0.77
CA ASP A 201 -2.63 -0.82 -1.42
C ASP A 201 -3.45 -2.01 -0.93
N ALA A 202 -3.63 -2.13 0.39
CA ALA A 202 -4.41 -3.19 0.99
C ALA A 202 -5.88 -3.17 0.52
N VAL A 203 -6.52 -2.01 0.43
CA VAL A 203 -7.91 -1.87 -0.04
C VAL A 203 -8.01 -2.21 -1.52
N LEU A 204 -7.12 -1.71 -2.37
CA LEU A 204 -7.12 -2.01 -3.81
C LEU A 204 -6.91 -3.51 -4.08
N ARG A 205 -6.08 -4.17 -3.29
CA ARG A 205 -5.86 -5.61 -3.38
C ARG A 205 -7.05 -6.40 -2.83
N ALA A 206 -7.65 -5.96 -1.71
CA ALA A 206 -8.84 -6.57 -1.14
C ALA A 206 -10.04 -6.52 -2.09
N GLN A 207 -10.23 -5.43 -2.83
CA GLN A 207 -11.26 -5.34 -3.87
C GLN A 207 -11.10 -6.45 -4.93
N ARG A 208 -9.88 -6.66 -5.41
CA ARG A 208 -9.58 -7.74 -6.37
C ARG A 208 -9.78 -9.11 -5.75
N LEU A 209 -9.36 -9.28 -4.50
CA LEU A 209 -9.47 -10.53 -3.78
C LEU A 209 -10.94 -10.97 -3.58
N VAL A 210 -11.85 -10.03 -3.28
CA VAL A 210 -13.29 -10.32 -3.16
C VAL A 210 -13.87 -10.77 -4.51
N LEU A 211 -13.49 -10.12 -5.61
CA LEU A 211 -13.92 -10.51 -6.95
C LEU A 211 -13.35 -11.87 -7.35
N ALA A 212 -12.09 -12.14 -7.03
CA ALA A 212 -11.45 -13.42 -7.24
C ALA A 212 -12.17 -14.54 -6.46
N ALA A 213 -12.49 -14.30 -5.19
CA ALA A 213 -13.21 -15.26 -4.35
C ALA A 213 -14.62 -15.56 -4.89
N ALA A 214 -15.31 -14.55 -5.43
CA ALA A 214 -16.60 -14.74 -6.10
C ALA A 214 -16.47 -15.60 -7.35
N ALA A 215 -15.45 -15.38 -8.18
CA ALA A 215 -15.19 -16.15 -9.38
C ALA A 215 -14.80 -17.61 -9.07
N VAL A 216 -13.93 -17.84 -8.07
CA VAL A 216 -13.56 -19.19 -7.62
C VAL A 216 -14.77 -19.96 -7.07
N ARG A 217 -15.64 -19.26 -6.30
CA ARG A 217 -16.89 -19.86 -5.85
C ARG A 217 -17.81 -20.24 -7.01
N ALA A 218 -17.96 -19.37 -8.01
CA ALA A 218 -18.77 -19.66 -9.19
C ALA A 218 -18.21 -20.87 -9.98
N LEU A 219 -16.88 -21.01 -10.03
CA LEU A 219 -16.20 -22.16 -10.65
C LEU A 219 -16.54 -23.49 -9.95
N LEU A 220 -16.64 -23.47 -8.61
CA LEU A 220 -16.96 -24.64 -7.81
C LEU A 220 -18.45 -25.02 -7.83
N GLY A 221 -19.32 -24.08 -8.23
CA GLY A 221 -20.77 -24.29 -8.28
C GLY A 221 -21.41 -24.61 -6.93
N GLU A 222 -22.55 -25.32 -6.97
CA GLU A 222 -23.31 -25.71 -5.77
C GLU A 222 -22.67 -26.89 -4.99
N ALA A 223 -21.55 -27.44 -5.49
CA ALA A 223 -20.88 -28.57 -4.89
C ALA A 223 -20.34 -28.33 -3.47
N THR A 224 -20.29 -27.05 -3.03
CA THR A 224 -19.76 -26.65 -1.72
C THR A 224 -20.86 -26.24 -0.74
N GLU A 225 -22.03 -26.85 -0.75
CA GLU A 225 -23.09 -26.56 0.21
C GLU A 225 -22.58 -26.67 1.67
N GLY A 226 -22.71 -25.57 2.42
CA GLY A 226 -22.41 -25.51 3.86
C GLY A 226 -21.31 -24.54 4.28
N ASN A 227 -20.45 -24.06 3.40
CA ASN A 227 -19.38 -23.09 3.74
C ASN A 227 -19.46 -21.82 2.87
N ASN A 228 -20.67 -21.33 2.70
CA ASN A 228 -21.02 -20.25 1.77
C ASN A 228 -20.91 -18.89 2.43
N LEU A 229 -19.70 -18.33 2.49
CA LEU A 229 -19.59 -16.89 2.66
C LEU A 229 -20.10 -16.21 1.38
N GLU A 230 -21.26 -15.57 1.49
CA GLU A 230 -21.79 -14.78 0.37
C GLU A 230 -20.88 -13.59 0.08
N PRO A 231 -20.46 -13.37 -1.19
CA PRO A 231 -19.62 -12.19 -1.52
C PRO A 231 -20.33 -10.85 -1.31
N ALA A 232 -21.65 -10.82 -1.42
CA ALA A 232 -22.41 -9.56 -1.35
C ALA A 232 -22.22 -8.78 -0.04
N PRO A 233 -22.30 -9.36 1.18
CA PRO A 233 -22.01 -8.63 2.41
C PRO A 233 -20.58 -8.09 2.48
N LEU A 234 -19.61 -8.83 1.94
CA LEU A 234 -18.21 -8.39 1.92
C LEU A 234 -17.99 -7.24 0.96
N LEU A 235 -18.66 -7.26 -0.21
CA LEU A 235 -18.62 -6.14 -1.15
C LEU A 235 -19.22 -4.87 -0.55
N VAL A 236 -20.32 -4.98 0.21
CA VAL A 236 -20.93 -3.85 0.93
C VAL A 236 -19.98 -3.31 2.00
N ALA A 237 -19.41 -4.19 2.83
CA ALA A 237 -18.45 -3.80 3.86
C ALA A 237 -17.20 -3.15 3.26
N LEU A 238 -16.69 -3.70 2.15
CA LEU A 238 -15.55 -3.13 1.44
C LEU A 238 -15.89 -1.79 0.78
N GLY A 239 -17.10 -1.61 0.28
CA GLY A 239 -17.60 -0.32 -0.23
C GLY A 239 -17.56 0.78 0.84
N SER A 240 -17.92 0.46 2.08
CA SER A 240 -17.81 1.38 3.22
C SER A 240 -16.35 1.73 3.53
N VAL A 241 -15.45 0.75 3.46
CA VAL A 241 -14.00 0.96 3.64
C VAL A 241 -13.44 1.87 2.53
N VAL A 242 -13.80 1.65 1.27
CA VAL A 242 -13.41 2.49 0.13
C VAL A 242 -13.83 3.94 0.35
N HIS A 243 -15.09 4.15 0.69
CA HIS A 243 -15.61 5.49 0.97
C HIS A 243 -14.86 6.17 2.13
N ALA A 244 -14.56 5.44 3.18
CA ALA A 244 -13.81 5.96 4.31
C ALA A 244 -12.36 6.32 3.93
N VAL A 245 -11.71 5.56 3.03
CA VAL A 245 -10.39 5.90 2.48
C VAL A 245 -10.44 7.16 1.62
N ASP A 246 -11.47 7.31 0.77
CA ASP A 246 -11.65 8.53 -0.02
C ASP A 246 -11.79 9.77 0.88
N LEU A 247 -12.52 9.66 2.00
CA LEU A 247 -12.58 10.73 3.02
C LEU A 247 -11.24 10.96 3.71
N ALA A 248 -10.50 9.89 4.03
CA ALA A 248 -9.18 10.00 4.66
C ALA A 248 -8.14 10.67 3.74
N LEU A 249 -8.24 10.49 2.42
CA LEU A 249 -7.41 11.18 1.42
C LEU A 249 -7.57 12.72 1.48
N GLU A 250 -8.72 13.19 1.94
CA GLU A 250 -8.97 14.63 2.12
C GLU A 250 -8.42 15.17 3.45
N HIS A 251 -8.36 14.35 4.49
CA HIS A 251 -8.03 14.80 5.87
C HIS A 251 -6.70 14.28 6.41
N ALA A 252 -6.18 13.17 5.85
CA ALA A 252 -4.86 12.56 6.10
C ALA A 252 -4.40 12.52 7.58
N SER A 253 -5.28 12.11 8.51
CA SER A 253 -4.90 11.87 9.91
C SER A 253 -4.76 10.37 10.19
N ALA A 254 -3.75 9.98 10.97
CA ALA A 254 -3.54 8.59 11.36
C ALA A 254 -4.71 8.02 12.16
N GLU A 255 -5.33 8.84 13.03
CA GLU A 255 -6.51 8.46 13.83
C GLU A 255 -7.69 8.00 12.98
N SER A 256 -7.91 8.64 11.84
CA SER A 256 -9.00 8.27 10.92
C SER A 256 -8.77 6.93 10.23
N LEU A 257 -7.53 6.43 10.17
CA LEU A 257 -7.16 5.20 9.47
C LEU A 257 -7.33 3.94 10.33
N ALA A 258 -7.21 4.03 11.65
CA ALA A 258 -7.30 2.87 12.54
C ALA A 258 -8.64 2.10 12.41
N PRO A 259 -9.84 2.75 12.44
CA PRO A 259 -11.10 2.03 12.25
C PRO A 259 -11.23 1.44 10.84
N ILE A 260 -10.68 2.09 9.81
CA ILE A 260 -10.67 1.60 8.43
C ILE A 260 -9.87 0.30 8.35
N LEU A 261 -8.68 0.28 8.93
CA LEU A 261 -7.81 -0.89 8.98
C LEU A 261 -8.46 -2.04 9.75
N GLY A 262 -9.15 -1.75 10.87
CA GLY A 262 -9.91 -2.74 11.63
C GLY A 262 -11.03 -3.38 10.80
N GLN A 263 -11.83 -2.60 10.10
CA GLN A 263 -12.89 -3.11 9.21
C GLN A 263 -12.31 -3.93 8.05
N LEU A 264 -11.24 -3.46 7.43
CA LEU A 264 -10.57 -4.17 6.34
C LEU A 264 -10.01 -5.52 6.82
N ALA A 265 -9.40 -5.56 8.00
CA ALA A 265 -8.88 -6.79 8.60
C ALA A 265 -9.99 -7.83 8.78
N VAL A 266 -11.18 -7.43 9.25
CA VAL A 266 -12.33 -8.33 9.41
C VAL A 266 -12.78 -8.90 8.05
N VAL A 267 -12.87 -8.08 7.00
CA VAL A 267 -13.24 -8.52 5.65
C VAL A 267 -12.24 -9.57 5.12
N ILE A 268 -10.94 -9.27 5.23
CA ILE A 268 -9.88 -10.17 4.74
C ILE A 268 -9.85 -11.47 5.53
N ALA A 269 -10.05 -11.41 6.85
CA ALA A 269 -10.12 -12.58 7.71
C ALA A 269 -11.28 -13.51 7.32
N ALA A 270 -12.46 -12.95 7.10
CA ALA A 270 -13.63 -13.71 6.68
C ALA A 270 -13.40 -14.40 5.32
N LEU A 271 -12.77 -13.70 4.37
CA LEU A 271 -12.38 -14.30 3.08
C LEU A 271 -11.39 -15.45 3.25
N GLY A 272 -10.33 -15.25 4.04
CA GLY A 272 -9.32 -16.26 4.27
C GLY A 272 -9.88 -17.51 4.95
N GLN A 273 -10.74 -17.34 5.96
CA GLN A 273 -11.39 -18.45 6.65
C GLN A 273 -12.32 -19.24 5.73
N ALA A 274 -13.12 -18.55 4.91
CA ALA A 274 -13.99 -19.20 3.94
C ALA A 274 -13.20 -19.99 2.88
N SER A 275 -12.13 -19.41 2.34
CA SER A 275 -11.23 -20.06 1.39
C SER A 275 -10.60 -21.32 1.98
N ALA A 276 -10.10 -21.23 3.20
CA ALA A 276 -9.50 -22.35 3.91
C ALA A 276 -10.50 -23.49 4.16
N GLY A 277 -11.75 -23.18 4.55
CA GLY A 277 -12.81 -24.16 4.73
C GLY A 277 -13.11 -24.92 3.43
N ARG A 278 -13.25 -24.21 2.30
CA ARG A 278 -13.49 -24.82 0.99
C ARG A 278 -12.30 -25.67 0.50
N THR A 279 -11.08 -25.20 0.71
CA THR A 279 -9.89 -25.98 0.33
C THR A 279 -9.76 -27.26 1.16
N THR A 280 -10.11 -27.22 2.45
CA THR A 280 -10.14 -28.42 3.29
C THR A 280 -11.15 -29.46 2.75
N TRP A 281 -12.32 -29.00 2.31
CA TRP A 281 -13.32 -29.84 1.68
C TRP A 281 -12.82 -30.43 0.35
N LEU A 282 -12.22 -29.60 -0.52
CA LEU A 282 -11.64 -30.05 -1.80
C LEU A 282 -10.52 -31.07 -1.60
N SER A 283 -9.73 -30.95 -0.54
CA SER A 283 -8.63 -31.87 -0.25
C SER A 283 -9.06 -33.24 0.25
N ALA A 284 -10.30 -33.35 0.70
CA ALA A 284 -10.91 -34.67 1.07
C ALA A 284 -11.41 -35.44 -0.15
N ALA A 285 -11.48 -34.81 -1.34
CA ALA A 285 -11.93 -35.46 -2.57
C ALA A 285 -10.84 -36.43 -3.12
N PRO A 286 -11.23 -37.54 -3.73
CA PRO A 286 -10.30 -38.46 -4.40
C PRO A 286 -9.53 -37.72 -5.51
N GLY A 287 -8.20 -37.74 -5.46
CA GLY A 287 -7.32 -37.06 -6.43
C GLY A 287 -6.83 -35.67 -5.97
N ALA A 288 -7.21 -35.24 -4.78
CA ALA A 288 -6.73 -33.98 -4.21
C ALA A 288 -5.22 -34.05 -3.91
N GLY A 289 -4.46 -33.13 -4.50
CA GLY A 289 -3.01 -33.05 -4.33
C GLY A 289 -2.59 -32.40 -2.97
N CYS A 290 -1.30 -32.09 -2.86
CA CYS A 290 -0.64 -31.58 -1.63
C CYS A 290 -1.15 -30.24 -1.06
N ALA A 291 -2.14 -29.59 -1.67
CA ALA A 291 -2.65 -28.28 -1.22
C ALA A 291 -3.18 -28.28 0.22
N ALA A 292 -3.75 -29.40 0.67
CA ALA A 292 -4.34 -29.56 2.00
C ALA A 292 -3.35 -29.39 3.16
N MET A 293 -2.11 -29.80 3.00
CA MET A 293 -1.11 -29.78 4.09
C MET A 293 -0.57 -28.36 4.36
N SER A 294 -0.60 -27.47 3.39
CA SER A 294 -0.08 -26.11 3.50
C SER A 294 -1.04 -25.12 4.21
N LEU A 295 -2.33 -25.45 4.26
CA LEU A 295 -3.40 -24.55 4.74
C LEU A 295 -3.36 -24.24 6.23
N ALA A 296 -3.02 -25.23 7.07
CA ALA A 296 -3.02 -25.06 8.51
C ALA A 296 -2.04 -23.96 8.97
N GLY A 297 -0.93 -23.82 8.28
CA GLY A 297 0.07 -22.76 8.53
C GLY A 297 -0.47 -21.37 8.21
N HIS A 298 -1.09 -21.20 7.03
CA HIS A 298 -1.60 -19.91 6.56
C HIS A 298 -2.80 -19.41 7.38
N ASN A 299 -3.71 -20.30 7.76
CA ASN A 299 -4.82 -19.97 8.66
C ASN A 299 -4.35 -19.49 10.02
N ARG A 300 -3.28 -20.11 10.56
CA ARG A 300 -2.69 -19.64 11.81
C ARG A 300 -2.14 -18.24 11.70
N VAL A 301 -1.49 -17.89 10.59
CA VAL A 301 -0.95 -16.53 10.34
C VAL A 301 -2.08 -15.52 10.27
N ILE A 302 -3.17 -15.77 9.52
CA ILE A 302 -4.32 -14.84 9.48
C ILE A 302 -4.90 -14.63 10.89
N ASN A 303 -5.13 -15.68 11.66
CA ASN A 303 -5.70 -15.57 12.99
C ASN A 303 -4.76 -14.82 13.96
N GLN A 304 -3.44 -14.99 13.84
CA GLN A 304 -2.46 -14.22 14.63
C GLN A 304 -2.45 -12.75 14.26
N LEU A 305 -2.57 -12.42 12.98
CA LEU A 305 -2.58 -11.03 12.49
C LEU A 305 -3.85 -10.29 12.93
N ILE A 306 -5.00 -10.99 13.03
CA ILE A 306 -6.28 -10.41 13.53
C ILE A 306 -6.23 -10.12 15.02
N ALA A 307 -5.58 -10.98 15.80
CA ALA A 307 -5.57 -10.89 17.27
C ALA A 307 -4.74 -9.73 17.83
N ALA A 308 -4.02 -9.00 16.99
CA ALA A 308 -3.15 -7.90 17.42
C ALA A 308 -3.93 -6.58 17.48
N GLU A 309 -4.29 -6.14 18.69
CA GLU A 309 -4.94 -4.85 18.96
C GLU A 309 -3.98 -3.66 18.71
N ALA A 310 -4.57 -2.49 18.41
CA ALA A 310 -4.00 -1.14 18.30
C ALA A 310 -2.46 -1.06 18.23
N ASP A 311 -1.91 -1.17 17.00
CA ASP A 311 -0.49 -1.22 16.74
C ASP A 311 -0.10 -0.17 15.69
N PRO A 312 0.99 0.58 15.90
CA PRO A 312 1.52 1.52 14.92
C PRO A 312 1.87 0.87 13.56
N TYR A 313 1.96 -0.46 13.52
CA TYR A 313 2.20 -1.23 12.27
C TYR A 313 0.94 -1.87 11.70
N ALA A 314 -0.25 -1.46 12.14
CA ALA A 314 -1.52 -2.05 11.70
C ALA A 314 -1.66 -2.09 10.17
N ALA A 315 -1.25 -1.04 9.46
CA ALA A 315 -1.34 -0.97 8.00
C ALA A 315 -0.43 -2.00 7.30
N VAL A 316 0.81 -2.18 7.77
CA VAL A 316 1.73 -3.21 7.27
C VAL A 316 1.15 -4.61 7.50
N ARG A 317 0.58 -4.84 8.68
CA ARG A 317 -0.06 -6.13 9.01
C ARG A 317 -1.27 -6.42 8.16
N VAL A 318 -2.16 -5.45 7.96
CA VAL A 318 -3.34 -5.63 7.11
C VAL A 318 -2.91 -5.97 5.68
N ARG A 319 -1.86 -5.35 5.17
CA ARG A 319 -1.27 -5.73 3.89
C ARG A 319 -0.75 -7.17 3.88
N GLN A 320 -0.06 -7.62 4.94
CA GLN A 320 0.38 -9.01 5.08
C GLN A 320 -0.81 -9.98 5.15
N MET A 321 -1.93 -9.59 5.79
CA MET A 321 -3.17 -10.36 5.78
C MET A 321 -3.73 -10.52 4.36
N VAL A 322 -3.73 -9.45 3.56
CA VAL A 322 -4.13 -9.52 2.14
C VAL A 322 -3.24 -10.49 1.37
N GLU A 323 -1.92 -10.40 1.53
CA GLU A 323 -0.97 -11.32 0.88
C GLU A 323 -1.20 -12.78 1.26
N THR A 324 -1.48 -13.03 2.53
CA THR A 324 -1.80 -14.36 3.03
C THR A 324 -3.13 -14.86 2.46
N ALA A 325 -4.15 -13.99 2.36
CA ALA A 325 -5.44 -14.33 1.77
C ALA A 325 -5.34 -14.60 0.26
N GLU A 326 -4.49 -13.89 -0.47
CA GLU A 326 -4.18 -14.17 -1.88
C GLU A 326 -3.53 -15.55 -2.05
N GLN A 327 -2.62 -15.93 -1.13
CA GLN A 327 -2.02 -17.27 -1.13
C GLN A 327 -3.06 -18.35 -0.87
N LEU A 328 -3.95 -18.17 0.13
CA LEU A 328 -5.02 -19.11 0.43
C LEU A 328 -5.97 -19.29 -0.76
N LEU A 329 -6.41 -18.18 -1.36
CA LEU A 329 -7.31 -18.25 -2.52
C LEU A 329 -6.60 -18.84 -3.75
N GLY A 330 -5.30 -18.61 -3.91
CA GLY A 330 -4.48 -19.28 -4.93
C GLY A 330 -4.43 -20.80 -4.74
N MET A 331 -4.30 -21.26 -3.50
CA MET A 331 -4.35 -22.70 -3.15
C MET A 331 -5.73 -23.29 -3.42
N GLU A 332 -6.80 -22.57 -3.05
CA GLU A 332 -8.17 -22.98 -3.33
C GLU A 332 -8.42 -23.11 -4.83
N LEU A 333 -8.00 -22.12 -5.63
CA LEU A 333 -8.15 -22.13 -7.07
C LEU A 333 -7.38 -23.30 -7.71
N LEU A 334 -6.16 -23.56 -7.25
CA LEU A 334 -5.37 -24.70 -7.73
C LEU A 334 -6.07 -26.04 -7.41
N ALA A 335 -6.54 -26.22 -6.18
CA ALA A 335 -7.26 -27.41 -5.78
C ALA A 335 -8.59 -27.57 -6.54
N ALA A 336 -9.32 -26.46 -6.76
CA ALA A 336 -10.55 -26.46 -7.53
C ALA A 336 -10.32 -26.90 -8.98
N VAL A 337 -9.29 -26.36 -9.63
CA VAL A 337 -8.93 -26.74 -11.00
C VAL A 337 -8.52 -28.19 -11.11
N GLN A 338 -7.71 -28.71 -10.16
CA GLN A 338 -7.32 -30.13 -10.13
C GLN A 338 -8.54 -31.04 -9.95
N ALA A 339 -9.47 -30.67 -9.06
CA ALA A 339 -10.70 -31.47 -8.84
C ALA A 339 -11.60 -31.47 -10.09
N LEU A 340 -11.75 -30.37 -10.79
CA LEU A 340 -12.53 -30.24 -12.03
C LEU A 340 -11.93 -31.04 -13.19
N GLU A 341 -10.60 -31.06 -13.29
CA GLU A 341 -9.90 -31.86 -14.32
C GLU A 341 -9.98 -33.38 -14.05
N ALA A 342 -10.04 -33.80 -12.79
CA ALA A 342 -10.25 -35.19 -12.42
C ALA A 342 -11.71 -35.65 -12.61
N GLY A 343 -12.66 -34.71 -12.66
CA GLY A 343 -14.08 -34.93 -12.88
C GLY A 343 -14.53 -34.68 -14.33
N SER A 344 -15.84 -34.38 -14.51
CA SER A 344 -16.40 -34.11 -15.84
C SER A 344 -16.32 -32.59 -16.15
N ALA A 345 -15.21 -32.13 -16.76
CA ALA A 345 -15.04 -30.77 -17.21
C ALA A 345 -16.08 -30.29 -18.27
N ASP A 346 -16.81 -31.24 -18.86
CA ASP A 346 -17.82 -30.95 -19.90
C ASP A 346 -19.03 -30.18 -19.39
N LEU A 347 -19.30 -30.20 -18.08
CA LEU A 347 -20.44 -29.55 -17.43
C LEU A 347 -20.18 -28.08 -17.10
N LEU A 348 -18.95 -27.61 -17.28
CA LEU A 348 -18.59 -26.22 -16.96
C LEU A 348 -19.22 -25.21 -17.93
N THR A 349 -19.63 -24.06 -17.39
CA THR A 349 -20.06 -22.90 -18.16
C THR A 349 -18.94 -22.34 -19.03
N ALA A 350 -19.25 -21.59 -20.07
CA ALA A 350 -18.24 -20.98 -20.94
C ALA A 350 -17.29 -20.05 -20.18
N PRO A 351 -17.73 -19.18 -19.24
CA PRO A 351 -16.83 -18.37 -18.42
C PRO A 351 -15.91 -19.22 -17.54
N ALA A 352 -16.41 -20.29 -16.95
CA ALA A 352 -15.61 -21.21 -16.12
C ALA A 352 -14.51 -21.90 -16.94
N LYS A 353 -14.81 -22.36 -18.17
CA LYS A 353 -13.83 -22.95 -19.10
C LYS A 353 -12.74 -21.93 -19.46
N THR A 354 -13.14 -20.67 -19.71
CA THR A 354 -12.19 -19.59 -20.00
C THR A 354 -11.26 -19.32 -18.82
N LEU A 355 -11.79 -19.20 -17.61
CA LEU A 355 -10.97 -19.00 -16.40
C LEU A 355 -9.99 -20.14 -16.19
N LEU A 356 -10.46 -21.40 -16.35
CA LEU A 356 -9.61 -22.59 -16.22
C LEU A 356 -8.47 -22.56 -17.24
N ALA A 357 -8.74 -22.24 -18.49
CA ALA A 357 -7.72 -22.14 -19.53
C ALA A 357 -6.68 -21.02 -19.22
N MET A 358 -7.14 -19.84 -18.79
CA MET A 358 -6.26 -18.73 -18.40
C MET A 358 -5.40 -19.09 -17.18
N PHE A 359 -6.00 -19.75 -16.19
CA PHE A 359 -5.27 -20.21 -15.02
C PHE A 359 -4.19 -21.23 -15.39
N ARG A 360 -4.51 -22.23 -16.23
CA ARG A 360 -3.55 -23.24 -16.68
C ARG A 360 -2.44 -22.68 -17.56
N ALA A 361 -2.70 -21.62 -18.30
CA ALA A 361 -1.64 -20.90 -19.02
C ALA A 361 -0.62 -20.25 -18.06
N ALA A 362 -1.08 -19.76 -16.91
CA ALA A 362 -0.23 -19.17 -15.88
C ALA A 362 0.40 -20.20 -14.93
N VAL A 363 -0.36 -21.28 -14.61
CA VAL A 363 0.01 -22.34 -13.67
C VAL A 363 -0.12 -23.68 -14.40
N PRO A 364 0.92 -24.13 -15.11
CA PRO A 364 0.92 -25.42 -15.79
C PRO A 364 0.67 -26.58 -14.83
N ILE A 365 0.31 -27.74 -15.39
CA ILE A 365 0.16 -28.98 -14.60
C ILE A 365 1.53 -29.31 -14.00
N ASP A 366 1.54 -29.57 -12.70
CA ASP A 366 2.77 -29.89 -11.98
C ASP A 366 3.31 -31.27 -12.42
N ASP A 367 4.63 -31.35 -12.55
CA ASP A 367 5.33 -32.61 -12.57
C ASP A 367 5.22 -33.27 -11.18
N PRO A 368 4.72 -34.52 -11.08
CA PRO A 368 4.56 -35.20 -9.80
C PRO A 368 5.84 -35.31 -8.96
N ASP A 369 7.00 -35.19 -9.63
CA ASP A 369 8.32 -35.28 -9.00
C ASP A 369 8.82 -33.93 -8.49
N GLN A 370 8.08 -32.82 -8.71
CA GLN A 370 8.48 -31.48 -8.26
C GLN A 370 7.73 -31.06 -6.97
N ALA A 371 8.43 -30.23 -6.17
CA ALA A 371 7.80 -29.63 -5.02
C ALA A 371 6.66 -28.66 -5.43
N PRO A 372 5.50 -28.66 -4.75
CA PRO A 372 4.32 -27.84 -5.13
C PRO A 372 4.54 -26.32 -4.95
N SER A 373 5.57 -25.90 -4.25
CA SER A 373 5.83 -24.48 -3.91
C SER A 373 5.88 -23.52 -5.11
N PRO A 374 6.45 -23.87 -6.27
CA PRO A 374 6.41 -22.99 -7.44
C PRO A 374 5.00 -22.78 -7.99
N ALA A 375 4.18 -23.82 -8.05
CA ALA A 375 2.80 -23.74 -8.51
C ALA A 375 1.94 -22.90 -7.58
N LEU A 376 2.09 -23.08 -6.26
CA LEU A 376 1.40 -22.26 -5.25
C LEU A 376 1.73 -20.78 -5.37
N ARG A 377 3.00 -20.43 -5.59
CA ARG A 377 3.40 -19.02 -5.82
C ARG A 377 2.80 -18.45 -7.10
N LYS A 378 2.78 -19.21 -8.20
CA LYS A 378 2.15 -18.80 -9.46
C LYS A 378 0.65 -18.63 -9.31
N ALA A 379 -0.02 -19.52 -8.55
CA ALA A 379 -1.44 -19.43 -8.27
C ALA A 379 -1.78 -18.17 -7.46
N ALA A 380 -1.01 -17.85 -6.42
CA ALA A 380 -1.17 -16.63 -5.65
C ALA A 380 -0.90 -15.37 -6.52
N ALA A 381 0.12 -15.40 -7.37
CA ALA A 381 0.39 -14.31 -8.32
C ALA A 381 -0.77 -14.15 -9.33
N PHE A 382 -1.33 -15.24 -9.82
CA PHE A 382 -2.51 -15.18 -10.69
C PHE A 382 -3.69 -14.52 -9.99
N VAL A 383 -4.00 -14.88 -8.73
CA VAL A 383 -5.06 -14.24 -7.95
C VAL A 383 -4.83 -12.75 -7.81
N ARG A 384 -3.60 -12.32 -7.54
CA ARG A 384 -3.23 -10.92 -7.35
C ARG A 384 -3.29 -10.10 -8.65
N ASP A 385 -2.80 -10.65 -9.76
CA ASP A 385 -2.48 -9.88 -10.97
C ASP A 385 -3.57 -10.00 -12.05
N HIS A 386 -4.44 -11.02 -11.97
CA HIS A 386 -5.53 -11.22 -12.93
C HIS A 386 -6.59 -10.11 -12.83
N ALA A 387 -7.13 -9.71 -13.98
CA ALA A 387 -8.22 -8.73 -14.06
C ALA A 387 -9.57 -9.40 -13.79
N TRP A 388 -9.96 -9.49 -12.52
CA TRP A 388 -11.22 -10.10 -12.12
C TRP A 388 -12.42 -9.22 -12.47
N THR A 389 -13.44 -9.82 -13.05
CA THR A 389 -14.75 -9.21 -13.32
C THR A 389 -15.83 -10.02 -12.62
N VAL A 390 -16.96 -9.38 -12.32
CA VAL A 390 -18.14 -10.12 -11.81
C VAL A 390 -18.61 -11.07 -12.92
N MET A 391 -18.59 -12.37 -12.64
CA MET A 391 -19.09 -13.40 -13.56
C MET A 391 -20.61 -13.48 -13.53
#